data_544ce8df5c0f32cf71fa993cac1f3640
#
_entry.id   544ce8df5c0f32cf71fa993cac1f3640
#
_cell.length_a   1.000
_cell.length_b   1.000
_cell.length_c   1.000
_cell.angle_alpha   90.00
_cell.angle_beta   90.00
_cell.angle_gamma   90.00
#
_symmetry.space_group_name_H-M   'P 1'
#
loop_
_entity.id
_entity.type
_entity.pdbx_description
1 polymer ?
#
loop_
_entity_poly.entity_id
_entity_poly.type
_entity_poly.pdbx_seq_one_letter_code
_entity_poly.pdbx_strand_id
1 'polypeptide(L)'
;MSDTLSELFKVILSRRLADPQQSYVASLHQAGLDKILEKVGEESIELILAAKNQEPGGPSERLISEMADLWFHTLVLLAHNDLTPEAVLTELERREGTSGIEEKKSRPLTSAE
;
A
#
# COMPACT_ATOMS: atom_id res chain seq x y z
N MET A 1 -17.53 5.79 5.56
CA MET A 1 -16.13 5.79 5.87
C MET A 1 -15.35 4.74 5.09
N SER A 2 -15.92 3.62 4.92
CA SER A 2 -15.26 2.50 4.29
C SER A 2 -14.94 2.68 2.84
N ASP A 3 -15.54 3.67 2.18
CA ASP A 3 -15.40 3.78 0.73
C ASP A 3 -14.17 4.55 0.28
N THR A 4 -13.41 5.12 1.21
CA THR A 4 -12.26 5.95 0.84
C THR A 4 -11.23 5.18 0.02
N LEU A 5 -10.89 3.96 0.44
CA LEU A 5 -9.92 3.16 -0.31
C LEU A 5 -10.46 2.78 -1.69
N SER A 6 -11.74 2.39 -1.76
CA SER A 6 -12.35 2.04 -3.04
C SER A 6 -12.40 3.23 -3.98
N GLU A 7 -12.78 4.41 -3.47
CA GLU A 7 -12.85 5.60 -4.29
C GLU A 7 -11.47 6.03 -4.77
N LEU A 8 -10.48 6.00 -3.89
CA LEU A 8 -9.11 6.32 -4.27
C LEU A 8 -8.60 5.34 -5.33
N PHE A 9 -8.91 4.06 -5.16
CA PHE A 9 -8.47 3.06 -6.12
C PHE A 9 -9.10 3.29 -7.49
N LYS A 10 -10.36 3.69 -7.54
CA LYS A 10 -11.02 4.03 -8.81
C LYS A 10 -10.32 5.19 -9.49
N VAL A 11 -9.91 6.20 -8.72
CA VAL A 11 -9.16 7.33 -9.28
C VAL A 11 -7.82 6.85 -9.84
N ILE A 12 -7.12 5.99 -9.10
CA ILE A 12 -5.84 5.44 -9.55
C ILE A 12 -6.03 4.70 -10.88
N LEU A 13 -7.05 3.83 -10.94
CA LEU A 13 -7.33 3.10 -12.18
C LEU A 13 -7.62 4.04 -13.34
N SER A 14 -8.40 5.09 -13.07
CA SER A 14 -8.79 6.02 -14.14
C SER A 14 -7.60 6.83 -14.66
N ARG A 15 -6.53 6.94 -13.89
CA ARG A 15 -5.37 7.74 -14.26
C ARG A 15 -4.21 6.96 -14.84
N ARG A 16 -4.29 5.64 -14.86
CA ARG A 16 -3.17 4.81 -15.33
C ARG A 16 -2.71 5.17 -16.74
N LEU A 17 -3.65 5.48 -17.62
CA LEU A 17 -3.35 5.76 -19.02
C LEU A 17 -3.44 7.24 -19.35
N ALA A 18 -3.49 8.10 -18.33
CA ALA A 18 -3.46 9.54 -18.55
C ALA A 18 -2.06 9.98 -18.99
N ASP A 19 -1.92 11.27 -19.27
CA ASP A 19 -0.63 11.83 -19.67
C ASP A 19 0.34 11.75 -18.48
N PRO A 20 1.47 11.07 -18.62
CA PRO A 20 2.44 10.97 -17.52
C PRO A 20 2.98 12.31 -17.06
N GLN A 21 2.93 13.34 -17.90
CA GLN A 21 3.40 14.67 -17.49
C GLN A 21 2.35 15.39 -16.64
N GLN A 22 1.11 14.92 -16.62
CA GLN A 22 0.02 15.52 -15.90
C GLN A 22 -0.44 14.67 -14.72
N SER A 23 -0.06 13.41 -14.67
CA SER A 23 -0.53 12.47 -13.64
C SER A 23 0.63 11.67 -13.08
N TYR A 24 0.79 11.76 -11.76
CA TYR A 24 1.79 10.96 -11.06
C TYR A 24 1.53 9.47 -11.22
N VAL A 25 0.25 9.06 -11.11
CA VAL A 25 -0.12 7.66 -11.29
C VAL A 25 0.27 7.17 -12.68
N ALA A 26 -0.01 7.96 -13.71
CA ALA A 26 0.36 7.59 -15.08
C ALA A 26 1.88 7.46 -15.21
N SER A 27 2.63 8.37 -14.58
CA SER A 27 4.09 8.31 -14.66
C SER A 27 4.63 7.05 -14.01
N LEU A 28 4.06 6.63 -12.89
CA LEU A 28 4.48 5.39 -12.22
C LEU A 28 4.12 4.17 -13.06
N HIS A 29 2.91 4.16 -13.60
CA HIS A 29 2.46 3.05 -14.43
C HIS A 29 3.34 2.89 -15.66
N GLN A 30 3.68 4.00 -16.30
CA GLN A 30 4.53 3.99 -17.49
C GLN A 30 5.95 3.55 -17.16
N ALA A 31 6.49 4.02 -16.02
CA ALA A 31 7.84 3.65 -15.60
C ALA A 31 7.96 2.16 -15.28
N GLY A 32 6.88 1.56 -14.80
CA GLY A 32 6.82 0.13 -14.63
C GLY A 32 7.01 -0.36 -13.20
N LEU A 33 6.99 -1.67 -13.06
CA LEU A 33 6.96 -2.34 -11.78
C LEU A 33 8.13 -1.96 -10.88
N ASP A 34 9.35 -1.94 -11.42
CA ASP A 34 10.52 -1.67 -10.60
C ASP A 34 10.46 -0.30 -9.95
N LYS A 35 9.95 0.72 -10.68
CA LYS A 35 9.81 2.05 -10.11
C LYS A 35 8.76 2.07 -9.01
N ILE A 36 7.65 1.37 -9.22
CA ILE A 36 6.60 1.29 -8.20
C ILE A 36 7.14 0.61 -6.95
N LEU A 37 7.90 -0.48 -7.09
CA LEU A 37 8.49 -1.20 -5.96
C LEU A 37 9.51 -0.33 -5.23
N GLU A 38 10.28 0.47 -5.98
CA GLU A 38 11.22 1.42 -5.39
C GLU A 38 10.48 2.41 -4.48
N LYS A 39 9.34 2.92 -4.96
CA LYS A 39 8.55 3.86 -4.16
C LYS A 39 7.96 3.20 -2.92
N VAL A 40 7.46 1.97 -3.04
CA VAL A 40 6.95 1.25 -1.87
C VAL A 40 8.07 1.07 -0.84
N GLY A 41 9.27 0.71 -1.29
CA GLY A 41 10.41 0.58 -0.38
C GLY A 41 10.77 1.88 0.30
N GLU A 42 10.85 2.97 -0.47
CA GLU A 42 11.16 4.29 0.09
C GLU A 42 10.15 4.73 1.13
N GLU A 43 8.85 4.59 0.82
CA GLU A 43 7.81 5.00 1.76
C GLU A 43 7.80 4.13 3.01
N SER A 44 8.14 2.86 2.88
CA SER A 44 8.24 1.98 4.04
C SER A 44 9.35 2.45 4.99
N ILE A 45 10.49 2.84 4.45
CA ILE A 45 11.60 3.33 5.27
C ILE A 45 11.24 4.67 5.91
N GLU A 46 10.59 5.56 5.17
CA GLU A 46 10.18 6.85 5.72
C GLU A 46 9.16 6.68 6.83
N LEU A 47 8.26 5.70 6.70
CA LEU A 47 7.32 5.38 7.77
C LEU A 47 8.06 4.92 9.02
N ILE A 48 9.04 4.04 8.86
CA ILE A 48 9.83 3.54 9.99
C ILE A 48 10.53 4.68 10.69
N LEU A 49 11.15 5.58 9.93
CA LEU A 49 11.86 6.72 10.51
C LEU A 49 10.88 7.66 11.23
N ALA A 50 9.73 7.91 10.63
CA ALA A 50 8.74 8.78 11.27
C ALA A 50 8.25 8.18 12.59
N ALA A 51 8.00 6.88 12.61
CA ALA A 51 7.56 6.20 13.83
C ALA A 51 8.67 6.20 14.89
N LYS A 52 9.91 5.93 14.48
CA LYS A 52 11.04 5.86 15.40
C LYS A 52 11.33 7.22 16.03
N ASN A 53 11.14 8.28 15.29
CA ASN A 53 11.47 9.63 15.75
C ASN A 53 10.30 10.36 16.40
N GLN A 54 9.13 9.72 16.49
CA GLN A 54 7.99 10.37 17.13
C GLN A 54 8.19 10.41 18.64
N GLU A 55 8.02 11.60 19.23
CA GLU A 55 8.08 11.78 20.67
C GLU A 55 6.83 11.18 21.30
N PRO A 56 6.94 10.47 22.45
CA PRO A 56 5.78 9.98 23.16
C PRO A 56 4.82 11.13 23.50
N GLY A 57 3.56 11.01 23.09
CA GLY A 57 2.56 12.05 23.31
C GLY A 57 2.70 13.26 22.41
N GLY A 58 3.64 13.23 21.46
CA GLY A 58 3.82 14.33 20.52
C GLY A 58 2.89 14.23 19.33
N PRO A 59 3.02 15.18 18.39
CA PRO A 59 2.18 15.20 17.18
C PRO A 59 2.38 13.95 16.33
N SER A 60 1.30 13.49 15.72
CA SER A 60 1.31 12.27 14.89
C SER A 60 1.19 12.56 13.40
N GLU A 61 1.17 13.83 13.01
CA GLU A 61 0.91 14.21 11.64
C GLU A 61 1.88 13.59 10.66
N ARG A 62 3.17 13.57 11.01
CA ARG A 62 4.15 13.00 10.10
C ARG A 62 3.97 11.50 9.93
N LEU A 63 3.73 10.80 11.03
CA LEU A 63 3.51 9.36 10.97
C LEU A 63 2.28 9.02 10.12
N ILE A 64 1.19 9.77 10.32
CA ILE A 64 -0.02 9.57 9.54
C ILE A 64 0.23 9.85 8.06
N SER A 65 0.96 10.92 7.76
CA SER A 65 1.27 11.28 6.38
C SER A 65 2.09 10.21 5.69
N GLU A 66 3.11 9.68 6.37
CA GLU A 66 3.94 8.63 5.78
C GLU A 66 3.15 7.33 5.59
N MET A 67 2.25 7.02 6.53
CA MET A 67 1.39 5.87 6.36
C MET A 67 0.49 6.03 5.14
N ALA A 68 -0.07 7.23 4.95
CA ALA A 68 -0.91 7.50 3.79
C ALA A 68 -0.11 7.35 2.48
N ASP A 69 1.13 7.83 2.47
CA ASP A 69 1.99 7.67 1.30
C ASP A 69 2.25 6.20 0.99
N LEU A 70 2.50 5.40 2.02
CA LEU A 70 2.71 3.97 1.83
C LEU A 70 1.45 3.30 1.28
N TRP A 71 0.29 3.61 1.87
CA TRP A 71 -0.97 3.04 1.40
C TRP A 71 -1.23 3.41 -0.05
N PHE A 72 -0.98 4.69 -0.40
CA PHE A 72 -1.17 5.14 -1.79
C PHE A 72 -0.33 4.31 -2.76
N HIS A 73 0.96 4.17 -2.47
CA HIS A 73 1.85 3.46 -3.38
C HIS A 73 1.55 1.96 -3.44
N THR A 74 1.09 1.35 -2.35
CA THR A 74 0.66 -0.04 -2.40
C THR A 74 -0.61 -0.21 -3.23
N LEU A 75 -1.51 0.79 -3.23
CA LEU A 75 -2.67 0.76 -4.11
C LEU A 75 -2.26 0.86 -5.57
N VAL A 76 -1.25 1.69 -5.87
CA VAL A 76 -0.72 1.78 -7.23
C VAL A 76 -0.13 0.42 -7.65
N LEU A 77 0.56 -0.25 -6.73
CA LEU A 77 1.11 -1.58 -6.99
C LEU A 77 0.00 -2.59 -7.31
N LEU A 78 -1.09 -2.57 -6.53
CA LEU A 78 -2.23 -3.43 -6.81
C LEU A 78 -2.79 -3.16 -8.21
N ALA A 79 -3.00 -1.89 -8.54
CA ALA A 79 -3.53 -1.50 -9.85
C ALA A 79 -2.62 -1.99 -10.98
N HIS A 80 -1.32 -1.86 -10.79
CA HIS A 80 -0.36 -2.27 -11.81
C HIS A 80 -0.41 -3.79 -12.06
N ASN A 81 -0.75 -4.55 -11.04
CA ASN A 81 -0.83 -6.02 -11.14
C ASN A 81 -2.26 -6.52 -11.33
N ASP A 82 -3.19 -5.63 -11.66
CA ASP A 82 -4.60 -5.97 -11.89
C ASP A 82 -5.26 -6.63 -10.69
N LEU A 83 -4.85 -6.21 -9.49
CA LEU A 83 -5.44 -6.65 -8.24
C LEU A 83 -6.21 -5.51 -7.62
N THR A 84 -7.04 -5.82 -6.62
CA THR A 84 -7.92 -4.84 -5.99
C THR A 84 -7.72 -4.76 -4.49
N PRO A 85 -8.05 -3.62 -3.86
CA PRO A 85 -8.05 -3.55 -2.39
C PRO A 85 -9.03 -4.54 -1.78
N GLU A 86 -10.14 -4.81 -2.45
CA GLU A 86 -11.12 -5.77 -1.94
C GLU A 86 -10.52 -7.16 -1.78
N ALA A 87 -9.61 -7.54 -2.67
CA ALA A 87 -8.95 -8.83 -2.54
C ALA A 87 -8.10 -8.88 -1.26
N VAL A 88 -7.44 -7.78 -0.93
CA VAL A 88 -6.65 -7.70 0.30
C VAL A 88 -7.56 -7.75 1.52
N LEU A 89 -8.67 -7.01 1.48
CA LEU A 89 -9.62 -7.01 2.58
C LEU A 89 -10.21 -8.40 2.79
N THR A 90 -10.52 -9.11 1.72
CA THR A 90 -11.02 -10.47 1.82
C THR A 90 -10.00 -11.37 2.51
N GLU A 91 -8.73 -11.23 2.19
CA GLU A 91 -7.69 -12.01 2.84
C GLU A 91 -7.59 -11.67 4.32
N LEU A 92 -7.71 -10.39 4.67
CA LEU A 92 -7.70 -9.99 6.07
C LEU A 92 -8.89 -10.57 6.84
N GLU A 93 -10.06 -10.57 6.20
CA GLU A 93 -11.26 -11.17 6.80
C GLU A 93 -11.08 -12.67 7.02
N ARG A 94 -10.46 -13.36 6.08
CA ARG A 94 -10.17 -14.77 6.23
C ARG A 94 -9.31 -15.04 7.47
N ARG A 95 -8.43 -14.12 7.80
CA ARG A 95 -7.54 -14.29 8.96
C ARG A 95 -8.21 -13.92 10.28
N GLU A 96 -9.34 -13.24 10.24
CA GLU A 96 -10.08 -12.86 11.45
C GLU A 96 -10.48 -14.12 12.21
N GLY A 97 -10.30 -14.07 13.52
CA GLY A 97 -10.62 -15.23 14.36
C GLY A 97 -9.52 -16.29 14.41
N THR A 98 -8.46 -16.15 13.62
CA THR A 98 -7.33 -17.08 13.62
C THR A 98 -6.13 -16.37 14.23
N SER A 99 -5.46 -17.00 15.19
CA SER A 99 -4.29 -16.38 15.78
C SER A 99 -3.17 -16.21 14.76
N GLY A 100 -2.31 -15.21 14.96
CA GLY A 100 -1.19 -14.99 14.07
C GLY A 100 -0.27 -16.21 13.98
N ILE A 101 -0.10 -16.93 15.06
CA ILE A 101 0.71 -18.14 15.06
C ILE A 101 0.08 -19.23 14.22
N GLU A 102 -1.23 -19.43 14.38
CA GLU A 102 -1.94 -20.42 13.59
C GLU A 102 -1.94 -20.07 12.11
N GLU A 103 -2.10 -18.79 11.79
CA GLU A 103 -2.07 -18.34 10.40
C GLU A 103 -0.69 -18.63 9.77
N LYS A 104 0.37 -18.35 10.46
CA LYS A 104 1.72 -18.63 9.95
C LYS A 104 1.92 -20.11 9.69
N LYS A 105 1.43 -20.96 10.59
CA LYS A 105 1.55 -22.39 10.43
C LYS A 105 0.79 -22.90 9.22
N SER A 106 -0.35 -22.29 8.88
CA SER A 106 -1.19 -22.74 7.78
C SER A 106 -0.72 -22.26 6.42
N ARG A 107 0.21 -21.29 6.35
CA ARG A 107 0.69 -20.79 5.08
C ARG A 107 1.56 -21.81 4.35
N PRO A 108 1.45 -21.86 3.02
CA PRO A 108 2.40 -22.67 2.27
C PRO A 108 3.83 -22.21 2.54
N LEU A 109 4.75 -23.16 2.56
CA LEU A 109 6.17 -22.83 2.70
C LEU A 109 6.62 -22.16 1.42
N THR A 110 7.02 -20.90 1.50
CA THR A 110 7.54 -20.16 0.36
C THR A 110 8.89 -19.60 0.73
N SER A 111 9.70 -19.36 -0.29
CA SER A 111 11.04 -18.85 -0.07
C SER A 111 11.05 -17.46 0.55
N ALA A 112 9.97 -16.70 0.38
CA ALA A 112 9.91 -15.36 0.90
C ALA A 112 9.62 -15.30 2.40
N GLU A 113 9.18 -16.40 2.96
CA GLU A 113 8.89 -16.45 4.39
C GLU A 113 10.16 -16.75 5.14
#